data_5a330c0d729b156891a952603a443e09
#
_entry.id   5a330c0d729b156891a952603a443e09
#
_cell.length_a   1.000
_cell.length_b   1.000
_cell.length_c   1.000
_cell.angle_alpha   90.00
_cell.angle_beta   90.00
_cell.angle_gamma   90.00
#
_symmetry.space_group_name_H-M   'P 1'
#
loop_
_entity.id
_entity.type
_entity.pdbx_description
1 polymer ?
#
loop_
_entity_poly.entity_id
_entity_poly.type
_entity_poly.pdbx_seq_one_letter_code
_entity_poly.pdbx_strand_id
1 'polypeptide(L)'
;MTYLRTIGAMAALSVGSLLAAPAASAADFYKGKTITLVISAGPGGGYATYFFTTTKHMRKHIPGNPDFIRQHRQGAGGVVAANYIYKAAKRDGTVIATIHRAAVSTSAAFREKGVQYDPREFSFIGSINKDTSLCVAFHTAPVKSFDDMLKTPLVVGGLGPGSDTDIYPNMFNNLFGTKFKLVTGYNQGTAITLAMERGEVQGRCGWSWSSINATKGEWLRDKKINLLVVGGLSRDPSIPKEIPMVGDLAKDQTQRDIMELAFAPQEMARPVLAPPKIPADRLKVLRDAFDATMKDPEFLAEAEKRKIPISPLSGEAVQKLVASIMAKPSDTVNATIDAISRKDRMEVQFKKQEIVKVKATITGTKRGGRVVSFKAKGKKQSVKMSGSRSKVKIGGKDAKRGDLKAGMNCVITHTGNKSTAKSVVCD
;
A
#
# COMPACT_ATOMS: atom_id res chain seq x y z
N MET A 1 74.27 42.62 -50.78
CA MET A 1 74.53 42.93 -49.35
C MET A 1 73.25 43.22 -48.68
N THR A 2 72.62 42.26 -48.02
CA THR A 2 71.41 42.50 -47.33
C THR A 2 71.32 41.49 -46.19
N TYR A 3 71.34 41.96 -44.94
CA TYR A 3 71.21 41.16 -43.75
C TYR A 3 69.79 40.88 -43.42
N LEU A 4 69.37 39.61 -43.33
CA LEU A 4 68.06 39.20 -42.82
C LEU A 4 68.25 38.94 -41.34
N ARG A 5 67.43 39.63 -40.51
CA ARG A 5 67.28 39.36 -39.07
C ARG A 5 66.05 38.45 -38.86
N THR A 6 66.28 37.28 -38.37
CA THR A 6 65.25 36.36 -37.90
C THR A 6 64.87 36.67 -36.47
N ILE A 7 63.59 37.02 -36.24
CA ILE A 7 62.96 37.15 -34.89
C ILE A 7 62.28 35.84 -34.55
N GLY A 8 62.81 35.13 -33.58
CA GLY A 8 62.18 33.94 -33.07
C GLY A 8 61.00 34.31 -32.07
N ALA A 9 59.83 33.89 -32.40
CA ALA A 9 58.69 33.98 -31.48
C ALA A 9 58.60 32.72 -30.60
N MET A 10 58.85 32.83 -29.29
CA MET A 10 58.55 31.81 -28.29
C MET A 10 57.05 31.84 -27.98
N ALA A 11 56.33 30.86 -28.44
CA ALA A 11 54.94 30.61 -28.01
C ALA A 11 54.99 29.80 -26.70
N ALA A 12 54.61 30.45 -25.59
CA ALA A 12 54.39 29.80 -24.30
C ALA A 12 53.07 29.01 -24.31
N LEU A 13 53.17 27.68 -24.39
CA LEU A 13 52.02 26.79 -24.13
C LEU A 13 51.68 26.80 -22.63
N SER A 14 50.69 27.54 -22.23
CA SER A 14 50.05 27.42 -20.93
C SER A 14 49.09 26.21 -20.95
N VAL A 15 49.58 25.05 -20.45
CA VAL A 15 48.76 23.87 -20.17
C VAL A 15 47.90 24.20 -18.97
N GLY A 16 46.63 24.59 -19.23
CA GLY A 16 45.61 24.74 -18.22
C GLY A 16 45.24 23.35 -17.70
N SER A 17 45.78 22.94 -16.53
CA SER A 17 45.33 21.78 -15.81
C SER A 17 43.89 22.05 -15.32
N LEU A 18 42.88 21.59 -16.06
CA LEU A 18 41.52 21.43 -15.54
C LEU A 18 41.60 20.44 -14.38
N LEU A 19 41.62 20.95 -13.17
CA LEU A 19 41.33 20.20 -11.96
C LEU A 19 39.92 19.66 -12.08
N ALA A 20 39.80 18.43 -12.62
CA ALA A 20 38.55 17.66 -12.48
C ALA A 20 38.32 17.47 -10.98
N ALA A 21 37.43 18.26 -10.40
CA ALA A 21 36.95 18.01 -9.04
C ALA A 21 36.47 16.55 -9.00
N PRO A 22 36.93 15.74 -8.02
CA PRO A 22 36.46 14.37 -7.93
C PRO A 22 34.94 14.43 -7.76
N ALA A 23 34.21 13.86 -8.74
CA ALA A 23 32.77 13.67 -8.60
C ALA A 23 32.58 12.88 -7.32
N ALA A 24 31.97 13.50 -6.29
CA ALA A 24 31.66 12.84 -5.04
C ALA A 24 30.94 11.53 -5.38
N SER A 25 31.55 10.41 -5.01
CA SER A 25 31.02 9.10 -5.33
C SER A 25 29.58 9.01 -4.80
N ALA A 26 28.66 8.45 -5.59
CA ALA A 26 27.29 8.19 -5.10
C ALA A 26 27.31 7.36 -3.80
N ALA A 27 28.38 6.61 -3.56
CA ALA A 27 28.65 5.88 -2.33
C ALA A 27 28.78 6.81 -1.10
N ASP A 28 29.39 7.99 -1.26
CA ASP A 28 29.58 8.95 -0.17
C ASP A 28 28.31 9.77 0.12
N PHE A 29 27.40 9.84 -0.86
CA PHE A 29 26.19 10.62 -0.75
C PHE A 29 25.31 10.19 0.43
N TYR A 30 25.17 8.88 0.67
CA TYR A 30 24.24 8.34 1.69
C TYR A 30 24.82 8.35 3.11
N LYS A 31 26.12 8.60 3.29
CA LYS A 31 26.75 8.68 4.62
C LYS A 31 26.12 9.80 5.44
N GLY A 32 25.60 9.47 6.62
CA GLY A 32 24.91 10.40 7.51
C GLY A 32 23.56 10.93 7.00
N LYS A 33 23.01 10.37 5.91
CA LYS A 33 21.69 10.74 5.41
C LYS A 33 20.59 9.89 6.05
N THR A 34 19.39 10.43 5.97
CA THR A 34 18.15 9.72 6.33
C THR A 34 17.31 9.55 5.08
N ILE A 35 16.95 8.32 4.77
CA ILE A 35 16.01 7.99 3.68
C ILE A 35 14.59 7.92 4.23
N THR A 36 13.65 8.62 3.59
CA THR A 36 12.23 8.55 3.90
C THR A 36 11.60 7.38 3.15
N LEU A 37 11.04 6.43 3.93
CA LEU A 37 10.29 5.29 3.42
C LEU A 37 8.81 5.64 3.34
N VAL A 38 8.30 5.91 2.15
CA VAL A 38 6.88 6.24 1.92
C VAL A 38 6.11 4.97 1.59
N ILE A 39 4.96 4.79 2.24
CA ILE A 39 4.07 3.65 1.98
C ILE A 39 2.63 4.11 1.80
N SER A 40 1.98 3.62 0.73
CA SER A 40 0.56 3.90 0.46
C SER A 40 -0.42 3.13 1.34
N ALA A 41 0.09 2.18 2.13
CA ALA A 41 -0.71 1.32 3.00
C ALA A 41 -0.56 1.68 4.48
N GLY A 42 -1.51 1.23 5.30
CA GLY A 42 -1.40 1.34 6.76
C GLY A 42 -0.48 0.27 7.37
N PRO A 43 -0.15 0.40 8.66
CA PRO A 43 0.65 -0.58 9.37
C PRO A 43 -0.08 -1.94 9.49
N GLY A 44 0.70 -3.04 9.50
CA GLY A 44 0.19 -4.40 9.75
C GLY A 44 -0.44 -5.10 8.54
N GLY A 45 -0.45 -4.49 7.37
CA GLY A 45 -0.87 -5.13 6.11
C GLY A 45 0.31 -5.70 5.33
N GLY A 46 0.02 -6.54 4.31
CA GLY A 46 1.06 -7.19 3.49
C GLY A 46 2.09 -6.20 2.90
N TYR A 47 1.66 -5.07 2.35
CA TYR A 47 2.59 -4.05 1.84
C TYR A 47 3.57 -3.57 2.92
N ALA A 48 3.10 -3.28 4.13
CA ALA A 48 3.96 -2.85 5.22
C ALA A 48 4.92 -3.95 5.68
N THR A 49 4.43 -5.20 5.77
CA THR A 49 5.25 -6.36 6.15
C THR A 49 6.38 -6.57 5.15
N TYR A 50 6.09 -6.64 3.86
CA TYR A 50 7.10 -6.79 2.81
C TYR A 50 8.11 -5.64 2.80
N PHE A 51 7.62 -4.40 2.70
CA PHE A 51 8.48 -3.23 2.52
C PHE A 51 9.42 -3.00 3.70
N PHE A 52 8.91 -3.11 4.93
CA PHE A 52 9.74 -2.85 6.10
C PHE A 52 10.67 -4.01 6.44
N THR A 53 10.33 -5.25 6.09
CA THR A 53 11.26 -6.35 6.17
C THR A 53 12.38 -6.17 5.15
N THR A 54 12.06 -5.88 3.89
CA THR A 54 13.05 -5.64 2.84
C THR A 54 13.96 -4.46 3.17
N THR A 55 13.41 -3.29 3.52
CA THR A 55 14.22 -2.09 3.77
C THR A 55 15.09 -2.22 5.02
N LYS A 56 14.67 -2.99 6.03
CA LYS A 56 15.51 -3.29 7.20
C LYS A 56 16.85 -3.92 6.78
N HIS A 57 16.82 -4.90 5.86
CA HIS A 57 18.02 -5.58 5.36
C HIS A 57 18.70 -4.77 4.24
N MET A 58 17.95 -4.04 3.43
CA MET A 58 18.51 -3.21 2.35
C MET A 58 19.45 -2.12 2.86
N ARG A 59 19.23 -1.63 4.08
CA ARG A 59 20.05 -0.59 4.70
C ARG A 59 21.54 -0.90 4.64
N LYS A 60 21.96 -2.12 4.99
CA LYS A 60 23.36 -2.52 5.03
C LYS A 60 24.02 -2.61 3.65
N HIS A 61 23.22 -2.71 2.59
CA HIS A 61 23.68 -2.77 1.20
C HIS A 61 23.74 -1.37 0.55
N ILE A 62 23.22 -0.32 1.21
CA ILE A 62 23.39 1.06 0.74
C ILE A 62 24.69 1.62 1.34
N PRO A 63 25.67 2.08 0.52
CA PRO A 63 26.88 2.69 1.01
C PRO A 63 26.58 3.81 2.02
N GLY A 64 27.34 3.87 3.11
CA GLY A 64 27.09 4.83 4.19
C GLY A 64 26.00 4.44 5.18
N ASN A 65 25.30 3.31 4.98
CA ASN A 65 24.33 2.73 5.90
C ASN A 65 23.32 3.76 6.48
N PRO A 66 22.55 4.47 5.60
CA PRO A 66 21.71 5.61 5.99
C PRO A 66 20.60 5.21 6.97
N ASP A 67 20.14 6.15 7.77
CA ASP A 67 18.96 5.94 8.62
C ASP A 67 17.66 5.95 7.82
N PHE A 68 16.64 5.25 8.32
CA PHE A 68 15.34 5.17 7.70
C PHE A 68 14.24 5.73 8.60
N ILE A 69 13.38 6.60 8.04
CA ILE A 69 12.15 7.06 8.68
C ILE A 69 10.93 6.62 7.86
N ARG A 70 9.84 6.29 8.53
CA ARG A 70 8.63 5.73 7.91
C ARG A 70 7.53 6.77 7.79
N GLN A 71 6.93 6.89 6.61
CA GLN A 71 5.83 7.80 6.34
C GLN A 71 4.67 7.08 5.65
N HIS A 72 3.51 7.03 6.31
CA HIS A 72 2.30 6.45 5.73
C HIS A 72 1.47 7.52 5.03
N ARG A 73 1.16 7.30 3.73
CA ARG A 73 0.31 8.18 2.90
C ARG A 73 -0.79 7.37 2.25
N GLN A 74 -1.84 7.10 3.00
CA GLN A 74 -2.99 6.30 2.58
C GLN A 74 -4.00 7.12 1.79
N GLY A 75 -4.81 6.45 0.95
CA GLY A 75 -5.98 7.03 0.29
C GLY A 75 -6.06 6.71 -1.20
N ALA A 76 -7.28 6.67 -1.71
CA ALA A 76 -7.63 6.43 -3.11
C ALA A 76 -6.84 5.28 -3.74
N GLY A 77 -6.85 4.09 -3.11
CA GLY A 77 -6.15 2.91 -3.65
C GLY A 77 -4.62 3.07 -3.81
N GLY A 78 -4.01 4.13 -3.26
CA GLY A 78 -2.59 4.45 -3.39
C GLY A 78 -2.28 5.69 -4.24
N VAL A 79 -3.26 6.23 -4.97
CA VAL A 79 -3.09 7.41 -5.84
C VAL A 79 -2.60 8.63 -5.06
N VAL A 80 -3.02 8.82 -3.79
CA VAL A 80 -2.52 9.91 -2.92
C VAL A 80 -1.01 9.82 -2.73
N ALA A 81 -0.48 8.64 -2.47
CA ALA A 81 0.96 8.44 -2.33
C ALA A 81 1.70 8.61 -3.67
N ALA A 82 1.15 8.08 -4.77
CA ALA A 82 1.73 8.20 -6.10
C ALA A 82 1.85 9.67 -6.53
N ASN A 83 0.78 10.47 -6.36
CA ASN A 83 0.81 11.90 -6.63
C ASN A 83 1.89 12.62 -5.80
N TYR A 84 2.01 12.27 -4.50
CA TYR A 84 3.04 12.86 -3.66
C TYR A 84 4.46 12.54 -4.13
N ILE A 85 4.74 11.26 -4.43
CA ILE A 85 6.05 10.83 -4.93
C ILE A 85 6.38 11.52 -6.25
N TYR A 86 5.39 11.68 -7.14
CA TYR A 86 5.59 12.29 -8.44
C TYR A 86 5.82 13.80 -8.36
N LYS A 87 5.02 14.53 -7.54
CA LYS A 87 4.98 15.99 -7.55
C LYS A 87 5.78 16.68 -6.45
N ALA A 88 5.83 16.09 -5.26
CA ALA A 88 6.27 16.81 -4.06
C ALA A 88 7.45 16.15 -3.33
N ALA A 89 7.78 14.90 -3.61
CA ALA A 89 8.89 14.23 -2.96
C ALA A 89 10.24 14.74 -3.49
N LYS A 90 11.26 14.77 -2.62
CA LYS A 90 12.62 15.16 -3.02
C LYS A 90 13.17 14.20 -4.08
N ARG A 91 13.78 14.75 -5.10
CA ARG A 91 14.34 14.00 -6.25
C ARG A 91 15.84 13.76 -6.12
N ASP A 92 16.35 13.66 -4.91
CA ASP A 92 17.76 13.52 -4.61
C ASP A 92 18.20 12.08 -4.24
N GLY A 93 17.28 11.11 -4.30
CA GLY A 93 17.52 9.72 -3.91
C GLY A 93 17.27 9.43 -2.43
N THR A 94 16.89 10.42 -1.61
CA THR A 94 16.59 10.23 -0.17
C THR A 94 15.12 9.89 0.10
N VAL A 95 14.33 9.61 -0.93
CA VAL A 95 12.93 9.15 -0.79
C VAL A 95 12.75 7.89 -1.62
N ILE A 96 12.35 6.79 -0.98
CA ILE A 96 11.91 5.57 -1.64
C ILE A 96 10.51 5.19 -1.17
N ALA A 97 9.75 4.55 -2.03
CA ALA A 97 8.37 4.24 -1.75
C ALA A 97 7.98 2.83 -2.15
N THR A 98 6.97 2.29 -1.46
CA THR A 98 6.13 1.22 -1.98
C THR A 98 4.70 1.70 -2.08
N ILE A 99 4.11 1.52 -3.24
CA ILE A 99 2.76 2.00 -3.57
C ILE A 99 1.96 0.82 -4.10
N HIS A 100 0.65 0.82 -3.88
CA HIS A 100 -0.21 -0.21 -4.45
C HIS A 100 0.04 -0.35 -5.96
N ARG A 101 0.25 -1.58 -6.42
CA ARG A 101 0.70 -1.91 -7.79
C ARG A 101 -0.16 -1.28 -8.88
N ALA A 102 -1.48 -1.30 -8.73
CA ALA A 102 -2.38 -0.69 -9.69
C ALA A 102 -2.19 0.83 -9.76
N ALA A 103 -1.98 1.51 -8.62
CA ALA A 103 -1.77 2.95 -8.57
C ALA A 103 -0.49 3.42 -9.29
N VAL A 104 0.51 2.57 -9.46
CA VAL A 104 1.75 2.91 -10.20
C VAL A 104 1.79 2.27 -11.59
N SER A 105 0.63 1.84 -12.11
CA SER A 105 0.50 1.24 -13.43
C SER A 105 -0.87 1.49 -14.05
N THR A 106 -1.83 0.60 -13.81
CA THR A 106 -3.14 0.60 -14.48
C THR A 106 -4.05 1.77 -14.12
N SER A 107 -3.94 2.38 -12.93
CA SER A 107 -4.76 3.55 -12.58
C SER A 107 -4.60 4.72 -13.58
N ALA A 108 -3.38 4.93 -14.11
CA ALA A 108 -3.14 5.92 -15.15
C ALA A 108 -3.67 5.45 -16.50
N ALA A 109 -3.46 4.18 -16.87
CA ALA A 109 -3.98 3.58 -18.11
C ALA A 109 -5.52 3.66 -18.15
N PHE A 110 -6.17 3.42 -17.02
CA PHE A 110 -7.64 3.49 -16.88
C PHE A 110 -8.17 4.93 -16.66
N ARG A 111 -7.31 5.94 -16.76
CA ARG A 111 -7.69 7.36 -16.63
C ARG A 111 -8.47 7.64 -15.34
N GLU A 112 -8.07 7.02 -14.23
CA GLU A 112 -8.77 7.16 -12.95
C GLU A 112 -8.72 8.60 -12.45
N LYS A 113 -9.86 9.04 -11.90
CA LYS A 113 -9.99 10.40 -11.35
C LYS A 113 -8.97 10.62 -10.23
N GLY A 114 -8.26 11.74 -10.33
CA GLY A 114 -7.25 12.14 -9.33
C GLY A 114 -5.83 11.66 -9.62
N VAL A 115 -5.60 10.84 -10.64
CA VAL A 115 -4.25 10.50 -11.12
C VAL A 115 -3.63 11.74 -11.78
N GLN A 116 -2.44 12.13 -11.30
CA GLN A 116 -1.73 13.34 -11.74
C GLN A 116 -0.25 13.04 -12.02
N TYR A 117 0.06 11.85 -12.49
CA TYR A 117 1.39 11.35 -12.80
C TYR A 117 1.38 10.48 -14.05
N ASP A 118 2.52 10.39 -14.70
CA ASP A 118 2.80 9.35 -15.68
C ASP A 118 3.61 8.23 -14.96
N PRO A 119 3.08 7.00 -14.87
CA PRO A 119 3.77 5.92 -14.17
C PRO A 119 5.09 5.52 -14.84
N ARG A 120 5.28 5.83 -16.13
CA ARG A 120 6.51 5.56 -16.87
C ARG A 120 7.69 6.40 -16.39
N GLU A 121 7.43 7.53 -15.74
CA GLU A 121 8.47 8.45 -15.26
C GLU A 121 8.99 8.09 -13.86
N PHE A 122 8.33 7.22 -13.10
CA PHE A 122 8.86 6.80 -11.81
C PHE A 122 10.20 6.08 -11.96
N SER A 123 11.11 6.31 -11.03
CA SER A 123 12.38 5.61 -10.95
C SER A 123 12.19 4.28 -10.22
N PHE A 124 11.82 3.22 -10.94
CA PHE A 124 11.63 1.91 -10.32
C PHE A 124 12.95 1.30 -9.86
N ILE A 125 12.97 0.86 -8.60
CA ILE A 125 14.12 0.21 -7.95
C ILE A 125 14.00 -1.31 -8.11
N GLY A 126 12.80 -1.86 -8.00
CA GLY A 126 12.49 -3.26 -8.19
C GLY A 126 11.07 -3.60 -7.76
N SER A 127 10.73 -4.88 -7.77
CA SER A 127 9.55 -5.41 -7.08
C SER A 127 9.96 -6.63 -6.27
N ILE A 128 9.47 -6.72 -5.02
CA ILE A 128 9.91 -7.73 -4.06
C ILE A 128 9.37 -9.11 -4.42
N ASN A 129 8.15 -9.18 -4.97
CA ASN A 129 7.54 -10.45 -5.38
C ASN A 129 6.51 -10.29 -6.50
N LYS A 130 6.23 -11.39 -7.16
CA LYS A 130 5.03 -11.68 -7.93
C LYS A 130 3.98 -12.27 -7.00
N ASP A 131 2.71 -12.04 -7.24
CA ASP A 131 1.62 -12.51 -6.37
C ASP A 131 0.37 -12.86 -7.16
N THR A 132 -0.51 -13.57 -6.52
CA THR A 132 -1.84 -13.92 -7.00
C THR A 132 -2.86 -13.40 -5.99
N SER A 133 -4.01 -12.95 -6.44
CA SER A 133 -5.07 -12.46 -5.56
C SER A 133 -6.24 -13.44 -5.48
N LEU A 134 -6.99 -13.37 -4.38
CA LEU A 134 -8.23 -14.11 -4.21
C LEU A 134 -9.39 -13.17 -3.88
N CYS A 135 -10.59 -13.64 -4.22
CA CYS A 135 -11.80 -13.21 -3.54
C CYS A 135 -12.15 -14.23 -2.46
N VAL A 136 -12.45 -13.75 -1.27
CA VAL A 136 -12.77 -14.59 -0.12
C VAL A 136 -14.05 -14.13 0.57
N ALA A 137 -14.81 -15.07 1.12
CA ALA A 137 -15.93 -14.82 2.01
C ALA A 137 -15.57 -15.23 3.44
N PHE A 138 -16.02 -14.46 4.42
CA PHE A 138 -15.87 -14.83 5.84
C PHE A 138 -16.79 -16.03 6.14
N HIS A 139 -16.39 -16.89 7.06
CA HIS A 139 -17.10 -18.16 7.33
C HIS A 139 -18.59 -17.99 7.67
N THR A 140 -18.99 -16.84 8.18
CA THR A 140 -20.40 -16.54 8.50
C THR A 140 -21.22 -16.07 7.29
N ALA A 141 -20.58 -15.78 6.15
CA ALA A 141 -21.28 -15.38 4.94
C ALA A 141 -22.04 -16.56 4.31
N PRO A 142 -23.17 -16.31 3.63
CA PRO A 142 -23.91 -17.38 2.93
C PRO A 142 -23.19 -17.91 1.70
N VAL A 143 -22.27 -17.15 1.11
CA VAL A 143 -21.48 -17.50 -0.07
C VAL A 143 -20.26 -18.33 0.35
N LYS A 144 -20.10 -19.52 -0.23
CA LYS A 144 -19.02 -20.45 0.07
C LYS A 144 -18.15 -20.82 -1.14
N SER A 145 -18.68 -20.62 -2.35
CA SER A 145 -18.08 -21.02 -3.62
C SER A 145 -18.24 -19.93 -4.68
N PHE A 146 -17.60 -20.10 -5.84
CA PHE A 146 -17.81 -19.25 -7.00
C PHE A 146 -19.27 -19.27 -7.48
N ASP A 147 -19.87 -20.46 -7.53
CA ASP A 147 -21.26 -20.63 -7.99
C ASP A 147 -22.27 -19.92 -7.09
N ASP A 148 -21.99 -19.86 -5.79
CA ASP A 148 -22.83 -19.09 -4.88
C ASP A 148 -22.80 -17.59 -5.19
N MET A 149 -21.66 -17.06 -5.67
CA MET A 149 -21.54 -15.64 -6.05
C MET A 149 -22.42 -15.27 -7.25
N LEU A 150 -22.77 -16.22 -8.10
CA LEU A 150 -23.67 -16.01 -9.24
C LEU A 150 -25.12 -15.88 -8.77
N LYS A 151 -25.47 -16.44 -7.63
CA LYS A 151 -26.84 -16.55 -7.11
C LYS A 151 -27.11 -15.61 -5.94
N THR A 152 -26.13 -15.49 -5.04
CA THR A 152 -26.29 -14.84 -3.73
C THR A 152 -25.41 -13.59 -3.62
N PRO A 153 -25.94 -12.43 -3.21
CA PRO A 153 -25.13 -11.24 -2.98
C PRO A 153 -24.08 -11.44 -1.89
N LEU A 154 -22.87 -10.92 -2.14
CA LEU A 154 -21.77 -10.89 -1.18
C LEU A 154 -21.27 -9.46 -0.99
N VAL A 155 -21.41 -8.94 0.24
CA VAL A 155 -20.93 -7.61 0.59
C VAL A 155 -19.43 -7.67 0.85
N VAL A 156 -18.63 -6.96 0.04
CA VAL A 156 -17.16 -6.94 0.13
C VAL A 156 -16.61 -5.55 0.41
N GLY A 157 -15.52 -5.48 1.18
CA GLY A 157 -14.85 -4.22 1.49
C GLY A 157 -13.79 -3.85 0.46
N GLY A 158 -13.71 -2.55 0.09
CA GLY A 158 -12.77 -1.99 -0.86
C GLY A 158 -11.99 -0.77 -0.34
N LEU A 159 -10.83 -0.50 -0.92
CA LEU A 159 -9.92 0.60 -0.53
C LEU A 159 -10.22 1.90 -1.29
N GLY A 160 -10.99 1.84 -2.35
CA GLY A 160 -11.28 2.95 -3.26
C GLY A 160 -10.93 2.63 -4.71
N PRO A 161 -11.41 3.48 -5.63
CA PRO A 161 -11.13 3.36 -7.06
C PRO A 161 -9.63 3.11 -7.30
N GLY A 162 -9.30 2.30 -8.31
CA GLY A 162 -7.95 1.93 -8.64
C GLY A 162 -7.31 0.85 -7.79
N SER A 163 -7.95 0.42 -6.73
CA SER A 163 -7.46 -0.72 -5.96
C SER A 163 -8.01 -2.05 -6.48
N ASP A 164 -7.22 -3.11 -6.38
CA ASP A 164 -7.65 -4.46 -6.71
C ASP A 164 -8.95 -4.85 -5.99
N THR A 165 -9.14 -4.33 -4.77
CA THR A 165 -10.32 -4.61 -3.95
C THR A 165 -11.60 -3.97 -4.48
N ASP A 166 -11.48 -2.97 -5.34
CA ASP A 166 -12.61 -2.33 -6.02
C ASP A 166 -12.74 -2.80 -7.47
N ILE A 167 -11.60 -2.94 -8.16
CA ILE A 167 -11.54 -3.34 -9.57
C ILE A 167 -12.11 -4.75 -9.77
N TYR A 168 -11.66 -5.74 -8.99
CA TYR A 168 -12.01 -7.14 -9.28
C TYR A 168 -13.47 -7.47 -8.99
N PRO A 169 -14.10 -7.06 -7.88
CA PRO A 169 -15.53 -7.33 -7.71
C PRO A 169 -16.40 -6.68 -8.79
N ASN A 170 -16.06 -5.46 -9.24
CA ASN A 170 -16.78 -4.81 -10.34
C ASN A 170 -16.59 -5.56 -11.66
N MET A 171 -15.33 -5.93 -11.99
CA MET A 171 -15.01 -6.70 -13.18
C MET A 171 -15.75 -8.05 -13.20
N PHE A 172 -15.78 -8.76 -12.10
CA PHE A 172 -16.45 -10.07 -12.03
C PHE A 172 -17.97 -9.93 -12.15
N ASN A 173 -18.55 -8.88 -11.56
CA ASN A 173 -19.98 -8.58 -11.77
C ASN A 173 -20.29 -8.34 -13.25
N ASN A 174 -19.44 -7.55 -13.93
CA ASN A 174 -19.69 -7.15 -15.31
C ASN A 174 -19.38 -8.26 -16.32
N LEU A 175 -18.35 -9.07 -16.11
CA LEU A 175 -17.96 -10.14 -17.03
C LEU A 175 -18.68 -11.46 -16.78
N PHE A 176 -18.97 -11.79 -15.53
CA PHE A 176 -19.49 -13.12 -15.16
C PHE A 176 -20.88 -13.10 -14.51
N GLY A 177 -21.42 -11.90 -14.20
CA GLY A 177 -22.72 -11.78 -13.53
C GLY A 177 -22.69 -12.14 -12.05
N THR A 178 -21.53 -12.07 -11.41
CA THR A 178 -21.45 -12.25 -9.94
C THR A 178 -22.22 -11.14 -9.22
N LYS A 179 -22.59 -11.38 -7.97
CA LYS A 179 -23.44 -10.46 -7.19
C LYS A 179 -22.67 -9.79 -6.04
N PHE A 180 -21.46 -9.32 -6.32
CA PHE A 180 -20.72 -8.53 -5.34
C PHE A 180 -21.39 -7.19 -5.08
N LYS A 181 -21.49 -6.81 -3.80
CA LYS A 181 -21.90 -5.48 -3.33
C LYS A 181 -20.70 -4.81 -2.66
N LEU A 182 -20.15 -3.79 -3.30
CA LEU A 182 -18.90 -3.17 -2.87
C LEU A 182 -19.14 -2.02 -1.90
N VAL A 183 -18.55 -2.12 -0.70
CA VAL A 183 -18.42 -1.04 0.29
C VAL A 183 -16.99 -0.52 0.22
N THR A 184 -16.80 0.63 -0.43
CA THR A 184 -15.47 1.22 -0.66
C THR A 184 -15.12 2.32 0.35
N GLY A 185 -13.82 2.71 0.41
CA GLY A 185 -13.36 3.82 1.25
C GLY A 185 -12.67 3.38 2.55
N TYR A 186 -12.40 2.09 2.73
CA TYR A 186 -11.50 1.64 3.80
C TYR A 186 -10.08 2.17 3.53
N ASN A 187 -9.41 2.65 4.56
CA ASN A 187 -8.08 3.25 4.42
C ASN A 187 -6.94 2.23 4.34
N GLN A 188 -7.20 0.95 4.65
CA GLN A 188 -6.21 -0.12 4.65
C GLN A 188 -6.87 -1.51 4.70
N GLY A 189 -6.14 -2.54 4.22
CA GLY A 189 -6.65 -3.91 4.17
C GLY A 189 -6.99 -4.50 5.54
N THR A 190 -6.26 -4.11 6.60
CA THR A 190 -6.56 -4.54 7.98
C THR A 190 -7.85 -3.92 8.51
N ALA A 191 -8.30 -2.79 7.98
CA ALA A 191 -9.62 -2.23 8.32
C ALA A 191 -10.75 -3.07 7.71
N ILE A 192 -10.54 -3.59 6.49
CA ILE A 192 -11.49 -4.51 5.84
C ILE A 192 -11.59 -5.82 6.63
N THR A 193 -10.46 -6.44 7.00
CA THR A 193 -10.50 -7.69 7.78
C THR A 193 -11.17 -7.50 9.14
N LEU A 194 -10.96 -6.36 9.79
CA LEU A 194 -11.65 -6.02 11.03
C LEU A 194 -13.17 -5.84 10.82
N ALA A 195 -13.58 -5.26 9.68
CA ALA A 195 -14.97 -5.13 9.29
C ALA A 195 -15.62 -6.50 9.02
N MET A 196 -14.87 -7.45 8.43
CA MET A 196 -15.32 -8.85 8.29
C MET A 196 -15.53 -9.51 9.64
N GLU A 197 -14.58 -9.36 10.58
CA GLU A 197 -14.72 -9.89 11.97
C GLU A 197 -15.92 -9.32 12.71
N ARG A 198 -16.37 -8.11 12.35
CA ARG A 198 -17.53 -7.43 12.96
C ARG A 198 -18.84 -7.66 12.22
N GLY A 199 -18.78 -8.35 11.06
CA GLY A 199 -19.96 -8.54 10.22
C GLY A 199 -20.42 -7.27 9.47
N GLU A 200 -19.57 -6.22 9.39
CA GLU A 200 -19.88 -4.99 8.65
C GLU A 200 -19.79 -5.25 7.13
N VAL A 201 -18.90 -6.14 6.71
CA VAL A 201 -18.79 -6.71 5.36
C VAL A 201 -18.59 -8.23 5.48
N GLN A 202 -18.94 -8.96 4.42
CA GLN A 202 -18.95 -10.42 4.41
C GLN A 202 -17.68 -11.01 3.76
N GLY A 203 -16.92 -10.20 3.04
CA GLY A 203 -15.76 -10.70 2.32
C GLY A 203 -14.84 -9.59 1.82
N ARG A 204 -13.83 -10.03 1.08
CA ARG A 204 -12.85 -9.17 0.45
C ARG A 204 -12.39 -9.79 -0.86
N CYS A 205 -12.33 -9.00 -1.92
CA CYS A 205 -11.76 -9.38 -3.20
C CYS A 205 -10.40 -8.69 -3.40
N GLY A 206 -9.59 -9.16 -4.33
CA GLY A 206 -8.27 -8.57 -4.60
C GLY A 206 -7.29 -8.68 -3.43
N TRP A 207 -7.43 -9.71 -2.61
CA TRP A 207 -6.52 -9.94 -1.47
C TRP A 207 -5.40 -10.88 -1.89
N SER A 208 -4.18 -10.36 -1.95
CA SER A 208 -2.99 -11.14 -2.32
C SER A 208 -2.81 -12.37 -1.43
N TRP A 209 -2.55 -13.51 -2.04
CA TRP A 209 -2.33 -14.78 -1.36
C TRP A 209 -1.19 -14.70 -0.33
N SER A 210 -0.07 -14.09 -0.74
CA SER A 210 1.05 -13.83 0.17
C SER A 210 0.64 -13.03 1.41
N SER A 211 -0.26 -12.04 1.24
CA SER A 211 -0.74 -11.23 2.37
C SER A 211 -1.68 -12.02 3.28
N ILE A 212 -2.50 -12.91 2.75
CA ILE A 212 -3.35 -13.81 3.55
C ILE A 212 -2.45 -14.67 4.44
N ASN A 213 -1.46 -15.34 3.86
CA ASN A 213 -0.54 -16.22 4.58
C ASN A 213 0.26 -15.47 5.65
N ALA A 214 0.78 -14.29 5.33
CA ALA A 214 1.62 -13.51 6.24
C ALA A 214 0.85 -12.82 7.38
N THR A 215 -0.45 -12.49 7.17
CA THR A 215 -1.18 -11.63 8.12
C THR A 215 -2.42 -12.26 8.74
N LYS A 216 -2.94 -13.31 8.13
CA LYS A 216 -4.18 -14.02 8.51
C LYS A 216 -4.10 -15.52 8.21
N GLY A 217 -2.90 -16.11 8.22
CA GLY A 217 -2.68 -17.54 8.00
C GLY A 217 -3.48 -18.43 8.96
N GLU A 218 -3.78 -17.94 10.16
CA GLU A 218 -4.67 -18.61 11.11
C GLU A 218 -6.10 -18.75 10.57
N TRP A 219 -6.58 -17.82 9.75
CA TRP A 219 -7.92 -17.91 9.17
C TRP A 219 -8.05 -19.03 8.14
N LEU A 220 -6.96 -19.37 7.45
CA LEU A 220 -6.92 -20.54 6.55
C LEU A 220 -6.98 -21.85 7.36
N ARG A 221 -6.12 -21.99 8.39
CA ARG A 221 -6.09 -23.18 9.24
C ARG A 221 -7.42 -23.41 9.97
N ASP A 222 -7.99 -22.34 10.52
CA ASP A 222 -9.21 -22.36 11.30
C ASP A 222 -10.48 -22.32 10.43
N LYS A 223 -10.34 -22.39 9.09
CA LYS A 223 -11.43 -22.32 8.10
C LYS A 223 -12.35 -21.10 8.30
N LYS A 224 -11.78 -19.96 8.73
CA LYS A 224 -12.52 -18.72 8.94
C LYS A 224 -12.80 -17.93 7.66
N ILE A 225 -12.24 -18.34 6.54
CA ILE A 225 -12.53 -17.80 5.21
C ILE A 225 -12.75 -18.93 4.21
N ASN A 226 -13.68 -18.73 3.29
CA ASN A 226 -13.88 -19.55 2.10
C ASN A 226 -13.17 -18.86 0.94
N LEU A 227 -12.34 -19.60 0.22
CA LEU A 227 -11.68 -19.13 -1.01
C LEU A 227 -12.68 -19.31 -2.15
N LEU A 228 -13.00 -18.23 -2.87
CA LEU A 228 -14.07 -18.25 -3.86
C LEU A 228 -13.57 -18.36 -5.29
N VAL A 229 -12.55 -17.58 -5.62
CA VAL A 229 -11.94 -17.53 -6.96
C VAL A 229 -10.53 -16.97 -6.90
N VAL A 230 -9.66 -17.50 -7.72
CA VAL A 230 -8.30 -17.02 -7.93
C VAL A 230 -8.30 -15.98 -9.04
N GLY A 231 -7.85 -14.77 -8.73
CA GLY A 231 -7.68 -13.67 -9.70
C GLY A 231 -6.21 -13.40 -9.95
N GLY A 232 -5.71 -13.74 -11.15
CA GLY A 232 -4.32 -13.54 -11.53
C GLY A 232 -4.00 -14.14 -12.89
N LEU A 233 -2.80 -13.88 -13.41
CA LEU A 233 -2.30 -14.46 -14.66
C LEU A 233 -1.77 -15.89 -14.46
N SER A 234 -1.43 -16.23 -13.22
CA SER A 234 -0.97 -17.58 -12.85
C SER A 234 -1.46 -17.94 -11.46
N ARG A 235 -1.57 -19.24 -11.20
CA ARG A 235 -1.91 -19.80 -9.89
C ARG A 235 -0.65 -19.97 -9.05
N ASP A 236 -0.72 -19.58 -7.79
CA ASP A 236 0.27 -20.00 -6.81
C ASP A 236 0.05 -21.49 -6.50
N PRO A 237 1.10 -22.35 -6.56
CA PRO A 237 0.97 -23.79 -6.35
C PRO A 237 0.37 -24.22 -5.01
N SER A 238 0.46 -23.36 -3.98
CA SER A 238 -0.09 -23.62 -2.65
C SER A 238 -1.59 -23.32 -2.52
N ILE A 239 -2.22 -22.72 -3.55
CA ILE A 239 -3.67 -22.53 -3.58
C ILE A 239 -4.34 -23.83 -4.03
N PRO A 240 -5.36 -24.34 -3.30
CA PRO A 240 -6.08 -25.55 -3.64
C PRO A 240 -6.60 -25.53 -5.08
N LYS A 241 -6.44 -26.67 -5.79
CA LYS A 241 -6.75 -26.76 -7.23
C LYS A 241 -8.24 -26.64 -7.54
N GLU A 242 -9.09 -26.98 -6.60
CA GLU A 242 -10.55 -26.89 -6.67
C GLU A 242 -11.08 -25.45 -6.70
N ILE A 243 -10.28 -24.47 -6.28
CA ILE A 243 -10.68 -23.06 -6.37
C ILE A 243 -10.52 -22.61 -7.81
N PRO A 244 -11.59 -22.17 -8.50
CA PRO A 244 -11.51 -21.81 -9.91
C PRO A 244 -10.55 -20.64 -10.14
N MET A 245 -9.81 -20.67 -11.23
CA MET A 245 -9.01 -19.54 -11.71
C MET A 245 -9.87 -18.71 -12.67
N VAL A 246 -9.93 -17.41 -12.44
CA VAL A 246 -10.82 -16.54 -13.21
C VAL A 246 -10.51 -16.54 -14.71
N GLY A 247 -9.23 -16.73 -15.08
CA GLY A 247 -8.83 -16.85 -16.49
C GLY A 247 -9.50 -18.01 -17.23
N ASP A 248 -9.76 -19.13 -16.52
CA ASP A 248 -10.41 -20.30 -17.08
C ASP A 248 -11.91 -20.09 -17.33
N LEU A 249 -12.49 -19.02 -16.76
CA LEU A 249 -13.90 -18.65 -16.91
C LEU A 249 -14.16 -17.73 -18.11
N ALA A 250 -13.11 -17.30 -18.82
CA ALA A 250 -13.23 -16.41 -19.98
C ALA A 250 -13.92 -17.10 -21.15
N LYS A 251 -14.96 -16.46 -21.66
CA LYS A 251 -15.79 -16.98 -22.78
C LYS A 251 -15.21 -16.65 -24.15
N ASP A 252 -14.44 -15.56 -24.25
CA ASP A 252 -13.90 -15.05 -25.51
C ASP A 252 -12.54 -14.39 -25.32
N GLN A 253 -11.92 -13.96 -26.43
CA GLN A 253 -10.62 -13.29 -26.40
C GLN A 253 -10.67 -11.91 -25.73
N THR A 254 -11.76 -11.16 -25.91
CA THR A 254 -11.94 -9.85 -25.29
C THR A 254 -11.90 -9.95 -23.76
N GLN A 255 -12.58 -10.93 -23.18
CA GLN A 255 -12.54 -11.17 -21.74
C GLN A 255 -11.12 -11.55 -21.27
N ARG A 256 -10.40 -12.38 -22.05
CA ARG A 256 -9.00 -12.71 -21.76
C ARG A 256 -8.10 -11.47 -21.75
N ASP A 257 -8.23 -10.61 -22.76
CA ASP A 257 -7.43 -9.39 -22.89
C ASP A 257 -7.71 -8.40 -21.74
N ILE A 258 -8.98 -8.25 -21.37
CA ILE A 258 -9.39 -7.45 -20.21
C ILE A 258 -8.73 -7.97 -18.92
N MET A 259 -8.79 -9.27 -18.69
CA MET A 259 -8.21 -9.88 -17.49
C MET A 259 -6.70 -9.83 -17.50
N GLU A 260 -6.05 -10.05 -18.65
CA GLU A 260 -4.61 -9.88 -18.80
C GLU A 260 -4.18 -8.47 -18.37
N LEU A 261 -4.85 -7.43 -18.89
CA LEU A 261 -4.52 -6.05 -18.53
C LEU A 261 -4.83 -5.76 -17.04
N ALA A 262 -5.96 -6.21 -16.53
CA ALA A 262 -6.36 -5.98 -15.14
C ALA A 262 -5.44 -6.68 -14.13
N PHE A 263 -4.89 -7.85 -14.48
CA PHE A 263 -4.02 -8.64 -13.60
C PHE A 263 -2.51 -8.39 -13.83
N ALA A 264 -2.11 -7.76 -14.94
CA ALA A 264 -0.70 -7.46 -15.22
C ALA A 264 0.07 -6.84 -14.03
N PRO A 265 -0.51 -5.94 -13.22
CA PRO A 265 0.19 -5.40 -12.06
C PRO A 265 0.59 -6.43 -10.99
N GLN A 266 0.02 -7.64 -11.02
CA GLN A 266 0.36 -8.70 -10.06
C GLN A 266 1.77 -9.27 -10.28
N GLU A 267 2.31 -9.14 -11.50
CA GLU A 267 3.70 -9.50 -11.81
C GLU A 267 4.71 -8.64 -11.02
N MET A 268 4.33 -7.41 -10.65
CA MET A 268 5.09 -6.53 -9.76
C MET A 268 4.31 -6.25 -8.47
N ALA A 269 4.02 -7.27 -7.69
CA ALA A 269 3.07 -7.19 -6.59
C ALA A 269 3.47 -6.23 -5.47
N ARG A 270 4.76 -5.99 -5.27
CA ARG A 270 5.30 -5.08 -4.24
C ARG A 270 6.37 -4.19 -4.85
N PRO A 271 5.98 -3.23 -5.73
CA PRO A 271 6.93 -2.33 -6.37
C PRO A 271 7.61 -1.42 -5.36
N VAL A 272 8.90 -1.25 -5.54
CA VAL A 272 9.75 -0.29 -4.83
C VAL A 272 10.23 0.72 -5.85
N LEU A 273 10.03 2.00 -5.56
CA LEU A 273 10.30 3.09 -6.49
C LEU A 273 10.76 4.36 -5.78
N ALA A 274 11.33 5.25 -6.55
CA ALA A 274 11.71 6.60 -6.13
C ALA A 274 11.00 7.64 -7.02
N PRO A 275 11.06 8.93 -6.66
CA PRO A 275 10.54 10.01 -7.50
C PRO A 275 11.13 10.00 -8.91
N PRO A 276 10.44 10.60 -9.90
CA PRO A 276 10.98 10.81 -11.24
C PRO A 276 12.30 11.58 -11.22
N LYS A 277 13.18 11.25 -12.17
CA LYS A 277 14.40 12.05 -12.46
C LYS A 277 15.35 12.20 -11.26
N ILE A 278 15.44 11.17 -10.39
CA ILE A 278 16.54 11.14 -9.42
C ILE A 278 17.87 10.94 -10.17
N PRO A 279 19.03 11.40 -9.64
CA PRO A 279 20.33 11.19 -10.26
C PRO A 279 20.58 9.71 -10.58
N ALA A 280 21.12 9.44 -11.77
CA ALA A 280 21.25 8.08 -12.29
C ALA A 280 22.20 7.21 -11.43
N ASP A 281 23.27 7.82 -10.91
CA ASP A 281 24.22 7.22 -9.98
C ASP A 281 23.53 6.75 -8.69
N ARG A 282 22.63 7.55 -8.13
CA ARG A 282 21.86 7.23 -6.93
C ARG A 282 20.81 6.17 -7.20
N LEU A 283 20.14 6.22 -8.36
CA LEU A 283 19.23 5.15 -8.77
C LEU A 283 19.96 3.81 -8.88
N LYS A 284 21.17 3.83 -9.46
CA LYS A 284 22.00 2.63 -9.56
C LYS A 284 22.34 2.06 -8.17
N VAL A 285 22.79 2.90 -7.24
CA VAL A 285 23.07 2.47 -5.85
C VAL A 285 21.83 1.84 -5.18
N LEU A 286 20.65 2.42 -5.35
CA LEU A 286 19.43 1.88 -4.77
C LEU A 286 19.01 0.55 -5.41
N ARG A 287 19.20 0.38 -6.73
CA ARG A 287 18.94 -0.88 -7.45
C ARG A 287 19.93 -1.97 -7.02
N ASP A 288 21.21 -1.65 -6.99
CA ASP A 288 22.26 -2.60 -6.56
C ASP A 288 21.98 -3.07 -5.11
N ALA A 289 21.62 -2.15 -4.22
CA ALA A 289 21.27 -2.47 -2.84
C ALA A 289 19.99 -3.33 -2.73
N PHE A 290 18.99 -3.08 -3.57
CA PHE A 290 17.80 -3.90 -3.66
C PHE A 290 18.14 -5.32 -4.15
N ASP A 291 18.88 -5.45 -5.25
CA ASP A 291 19.25 -6.72 -5.85
C ASP A 291 20.14 -7.56 -4.90
N ALA A 292 21.04 -6.90 -4.17
CA ALA A 292 21.83 -7.54 -3.11
C ALA A 292 20.94 -8.03 -1.96
N THR A 293 19.94 -7.24 -1.56
CA THR A 293 18.99 -7.63 -0.52
C THR A 293 18.19 -8.86 -0.92
N MET A 294 17.76 -8.95 -2.17
CA MET A 294 16.99 -10.11 -2.66
C MET A 294 17.77 -11.44 -2.63
N LYS A 295 19.09 -11.37 -2.50
CA LYS A 295 20.00 -12.52 -2.39
C LYS A 295 20.58 -12.69 -0.98
N ASP A 296 20.28 -11.80 -0.06
CA ASP A 296 20.81 -11.78 1.31
C ASP A 296 20.24 -12.93 2.14
N PRO A 297 21.07 -13.87 2.66
CA PRO A 297 20.60 -15.01 3.43
C PRO A 297 19.80 -14.62 4.69
N GLU A 298 20.17 -13.53 5.38
CA GLU A 298 19.45 -13.07 6.57
C GLU A 298 18.06 -12.52 6.18
N PHE A 299 17.96 -11.82 5.06
CA PHE A 299 16.68 -11.36 4.53
C PHE A 299 15.79 -12.54 4.16
N LEU A 300 16.33 -13.52 3.42
CA LEU A 300 15.58 -14.69 2.97
C LEU A 300 15.09 -15.53 4.16
N ALA A 301 15.93 -15.73 5.18
CA ALA A 301 15.54 -16.44 6.41
C ALA A 301 14.44 -15.69 7.19
N GLU A 302 14.51 -14.35 7.29
CA GLU A 302 13.43 -13.55 7.91
C GLU A 302 12.15 -13.60 7.07
N ALA A 303 12.26 -13.56 5.74
CA ALA A 303 11.13 -13.64 4.82
C ALA A 303 10.40 -14.99 4.97
N GLU A 304 11.12 -16.10 5.02
CA GLU A 304 10.56 -17.43 5.25
C GLU A 304 9.85 -17.52 6.59
N LYS A 305 10.49 -17.09 7.69
CA LYS A 305 9.89 -17.03 9.02
C LYS A 305 8.60 -16.23 9.06
N ARG A 306 8.51 -15.15 8.25
CA ARG A 306 7.32 -14.29 8.13
C ARG A 306 6.31 -14.80 7.11
N LYS A 307 6.59 -15.88 6.40
CA LYS A 307 5.76 -16.44 5.31
C LYS A 307 5.49 -15.41 4.21
N ILE A 308 6.51 -14.66 3.82
CA ILE A 308 6.47 -13.71 2.71
C ILE A 308 7.34 -14.25 1.57
N PRO A 309 6.75 -14.90 0.55
CA PRO A 309 7.48 -15.41 -0.61
C PRO A 309 8.24 -14.29 -1.35
N ILE A 310 9.46 -14.59 -1.76
CA ILE A 310 10.32 -13.66 -2.49
C ILE A 310 10.50 -14.18 -3.91
N SER A 311 10.08 -13.37 -4.90
CA SER A 311 10.23 -13.62 -6.34
C SER A 311 10.45 -12.27 -7.05
N PRO A 312 11.67 -11.72 -6.98
CA PRO A 312 11.92 -10.33 -7.33
C PRO A 312 11.90 -10.08 -8.84
N LEU A 313 11.56 -8.84 -9.21
CA LEU A 313 11.83 -8.26 -10.51
C LEU A 313 12.80 -7.07 -10.33
N SER A 314 13.76 -6.94 -11.26
CA SER A 314 14.66 -5.78 -11.30
C SER A 314 13.89 -4.48 -11.61
N GLY A 315 14.49 -3.34 -11.29
CA GLY A 315 13.91 -2.03 -11.59
C GLY A 315 13.61 -1.83 -13.08
N GLU A 316 14.51 -2.32 -13.95
CA GLU A 316 14.34 -2.29 -15.40
C GLU A 316 13.19 -3.17 -15.88
N ALA A 317 13.04 -4.37 -15.29
CA ALA A 317 11.93 -5.27 -15.63
C ALA A 317 10.58 -4.66 -15.24
N VAL A 318 10.49 -4.03 -14.06
CA VAL A 318 9.30 -3.29 -13.63
C VAL A 318 9.02 -2.12 -14.57
N GLN A 319 10.05 -1.35 -14.96
CA GLN A 319 9.91 -0.23 -15.90
C GLN A 319 9.33 -0.69 -17.24
N LYS A 320 9.86 -1.81 -17.79
CA LYS A 320 9.34 -2.41 -19.04
C LYS A 320 7.90 -2.87 -18.90
N LEU A 321 7.55 -3.51 -17.79
CA LEU A 321 6.18 -3.96 -17.53
C LEU A 321 5.21 -2.77 -17.47
N VAL A 322 5.56 -1.69 -16.77
CA VAL A 322 4.72 -0.49 -16.72
C VAL A 322 4.57 0.14 -18.10
N ALA A 323 5.67 0.22 -18.88
CA ALA A 323 5.61 0.72 -20.25
C ALA A 323 4.69 -0.13 -21.13
N SER A 324 4.74 -1.48 -21.02
CA SER A 324 3.87 -2.38 -21.79
C SER A 324 2.40 -2.22 -21.42
N ILE A 325 2.09 -2.04 -20.13
CA ILE A 325 0.71 -1.73 -19.68
C ILE A 325 0.21 -0.43 -20.29
N MET A 326 1.05 0.62 -20.30
CA MET A 326 0.69 1.92 -20.85
C MET A 326 0.59 1.94 -22.39
N ALA A 327 1.17 0.96 -23.06
CA ALA A 327 1.16 0.81 -24.51
C ALA A 327 0.03 -0.09 -25.03
N LYS A 328 -0.84 -0.62 -24.16
CA LYS A 328 -1.96 -1.47 -24.60
C LYS A 328 -2.92 -0.71 -25.51
N PRO A 329 -3.51 -1.36 -26.54
CA PRO A 329 -4.44 -0.72 -27.48
C PRO A 329 -5.61 -0.03 -26.77
N SER A 330 -6.04 1.12 -27.31
CA SER A 330 -7.14 1.89 -26.72
C SER A 330 -8.44 1.08 -26.57
N ASP A 331 -8.73 0.19 -27.48
CA ASP A 331 -9.94 -0.64 -27.42
C ASP A 331 -9.89 -1.61 -26.25
N THR A 332 -8.74 -2.29 -26.02
CA THR A 332 -8.54 -3.12 -24.84
C THR A 332 -8.64 -2.32 -23.54
N VAL A 333 -8.03 -1.13 -23.53
CA VAL A 333 -8.11 -0.22 -22.37
C VAL A 333 -9.55 0.20 -22.10
N ASN A 334 -10.29 0.63 -23.12
CA ASN A 334 -11.67 1.07 -23.00
C ASN A 334 -12.60 -0.07 -22.56
N ALA A 335 -12.44 -1.27 -23.16
CA ALA A 335 -13.18 -2.46 -22.72
C ALA A 335 -12.88 -2.82 -21.26
N THR A 336 -11.62 -2.67 -20.84
CA THR A 336 -11.24 -2.92 -19.43
C THR A 336 -11.86 -1.85 -18.51
N ILE A 337 -11.82 -0.57 -18.89
CA ILE A 337 -12.47 0.52 -18.13
C ILE A 337 -13.96 0.24 -17.95
N ASP A 338 -14.66 -0.19 -19.01
CA ASP A 338 -16.07 -0.56 -18.90
C ASP A 338 -16.28 -1.78 -17.99
N ALA A 339 -15.45 -2.80 -18.12
CA ALA A 339 -15.52 -4.00 -17.29
C ALA A 339 -15.27 -3.74 -15.80
N ILE A 340 -14.38 -2.81 -15.43
CA ILE A 340 -14.11 -2.48 -14.04
C ILE A 340 -15.02 -1.39 -13.48
N SER A 341 -15.85 -0.78 -14.33
CA SER A 341 -16.76 0.30 -13.95
C SER A 341 -17.82 -0.19 -12.98
N ARG A 342 -18.08 0.61 -11.95
CA ARG A 342 -19.18 0.33 -11.03
C ARG A 342 -20.50 0.68 -11.68
N LYS A 343 -21.29 -0.32 -12.06
CA LYS A 343 -22.63 -0.16 -12.65
C LYS A 343 -23.73 -0.07 -11.60
N ASP A 344 -23.50 -0.63 -10.39
CA ASP A 344 -24.40 -0.54 -9.25
C ASP A 344 -23.94 0.54 -8.27
N ARG A 345 -24.52 1.72 -8.33
CA ARG A 345 -24.38 2.71 -7.27
C ARG A 345 -25.37 2.40 -6.13
N MET A 346 -25.04 1.44 -5.28
CA MET A 346 -25.58 1.48 -3.94
C MET A 346 -24.86 2.62 -3.20
N GLU A 347 -25.54 3.71 -2.94
CA GLU A 347 -25.17 4.63 -1.88
C GLU A 347 -25.17 3.84 -0.57
N VAL A 348 -24.01 3.36 -0.17
CA VAL A 348 -23.85 2.91 1.19
C VAL A 348 -23.92 4.18 2.02
N GLN A 349 -25.08 4.44 2.59
CA GLN A 349 -25.15 5.35 3.72
C GLN A 349 -24.27 4.71 4.79
N PHE A 350 -23.00 5.18 4.89
CA PHE A 350 -22.24 4.97 6.09
C PHE A 350 -23.14 5.47 7.22
N LYS A 351 -23.65 4.58 8.05
CA LYS A 351 -24.27 5.00 9.29
C LYS A 351 -23.20 5.87 9.95
N LYS A 352 -23.39 7.18 9.86
CA LYS A 352 -22.50 8.16 10.47
C LYS A 352 -22.40 7.71 11.90
N GLN A 353 -21.21 7.21 12.33
CA GLN A 353 -21.07 6.71 13.68
C GLN A 353 -21.49 7.85 14.60
N GLU A 354 -22.61 7.67 15.27
CA GLU A 354 -23.23 8.70 16.08
C GLU A 354 -22.23 9.11 17.15
N ILE A 355 -21.85 10.38 17.14
CA ILE A 355 -20.92 10.90 18.12
C ILE A 355 -21.71 11.07 19.41
N VAL A 356 -21.46 10.21 20.36
CA VAL A 356 -22.09 10.23 21.67
C VAL A 356 -21.23 11.09 22.61
N LYS A 357 -21.85 12.07 23.24
CA LYS A 357 -21.26 12.81 24.37
C LYS A 357 -21.88 12.27 25.66
N VAL A 358 -21.06 11.74 26.53
CA VAL A 358 -21.50 11.14 27.79
C VAL A 358 -20.87 11.92 28.95
N LYS A 359 -21.70 12.46 29.84
CA LYS A 359 -21.23 12.94 31.15
C LYS A 359 -21.09 11.71 32.05
N ALA A 360 -19.88 11.45 32.54
CA ALA A 360 -19.61 10.31 33.39
C ALA A 360 -18.39 10.53 34.28
N THR A 361 -18.41 9.89 35.44
CA THR A 361 -17.24 9.83 36.30
C THR A 361 -16.31 8.71 35.82
N ILE A 362 -15.02 8.99 35.66
CA ILE A 362 -14.00 7.99 35.34
C ILE A 362 -13.91 6.98 36.50
N THR A 363 -14.11 5.72 36.21
CA THR A 363 -14.00 4.62 37.19
C THR A 363 -12.62 3.98 37.24
N GLY A 364 -11.76 4.30 36.28
CA GLY A 364 -10.37 3.83 36.26
C GLY A 364 -9.69 4.10 34.93
N THR A 365 -8.37 4.06 34.95
CA THR A 365 -7.51 4.18 33.78
C THR A 365 -6.52 3.01 33.73
N LYS A 366 -6.11 2.60 32.52
CA LYS A 366 -5.09 1.56 32.31
C LYS A 366 -4.05 2.02 31.30
N ARG A 367 -2.84 1.47 31.40
CA ARG A 367 -1.72 1.71 30.47
C ARG A 367 -1.41 3.20 30.29
N GLY A 368 -1.24 3.95 31.38
CA GLY A 368 -0.94 5.40 31.36
C GLY A 368 -2.03 6.21 30.66
N GLY A 369 -3.29 5.95 30.98
CA GLY A 369 -4.44 6.66 30.42
C GLY A 369 -4.79 6.27 28.96
N ARG A 370 -4.17 5.21 28.39
CA ARG A 370 -4.55 4.73 27.05
C ARG A 370 -5.94 4.10 26.98
N VAL A 371 -6.46 3.65 28.12
CA VAL A 371 -7.83 3.16 28.26
C VAL A 371 -8.45 3.86 29.45
N VAL A 372 -9.61 4.47 29.23
CA VAL A 372 -10.42 5.15 30.24
C VAL A 372 -11.73 4.39 30.41
N SER A 373 -12.02 3.97 31.62
CA SER A 373 -13.25 3.27 31.98
C SER A 373 -14.20 4.22 32.73
N PHE A 374 -15.48 4.10 32.47
CA PHE A 374 -16.55 4.93 33.08
C PHE A 374 -17.86 4.15 33.13
N LYS A 375 -18.84 4.67 33.86
CA LYS A 375 -20.17 4.08 33.94
C LYS A 375 -21.18 5.02 33.24
N ALA A 376 -21.90 4.51 32.26
CA ALA A 376 -22.91 5.26 31.54
C ALA A 376 -24.20 4.44 31.39
N LYS A 377 -25.36 5.05 31.67
CA LYS A 377 -26.65 4.37 31.63
C LYS A 377 -26.64 3.04 32.38
N GLY A 378 -26.05 3.00 33.58
CA GLY A 378 -25.94 1.81 34.43
C GLY A 378 -24.91 0.77 33.99
N LYS A 379 -24.33 0.86 32.81
CA LYS A 379 -23.38 -0.14 32.25
C LYS A 379 -21.93 0.37 32.30
N LYS A 380 -20.98 -0.53 32.63
CA LYS A 380 -19.54 -0.25 32.51
C LYS A 380 -19.17 -0.11 31.03
N GLN A 381 -18.50 0.99 30.68
CA GLN A 381 -18.00 1.27 29.35
C GLN A 381 -16.52 1.66 29.42
N SER A 382 -15.86 1.63 28.29
CA SER A 382 -14.48 2.10 28.17
C SER A 382 -14.21 2.72 26.80
N VAL A 383 -13.24 3.63 26.76
CA VAL A 383 -12.75 4.21 25.51
C VAL A 383 -11.22 4.12 25.46
N LYS A 384 -10.68 4.04 24.25
CA LYS A 384 -9.24 4.12 23.99
C LYS A 384 -8.86 5.58 23.80
N MET A 385 -7.71 6.00 24.35
CA MET A 385 -7.15 7.33 24.18
C MET A 385 -5.96 7.29 23.22
N SER A 386 -6.07 7.96 22.09
CA SER A 386 -4.96 8.14 21.14
C SER A 386 -4.13 9.37 21.54
N GLY A 387 -2.81 9.25 21.53
CA GLY A 387 -1.92 10.38 21.83
C GLY A 387 -2.02 11.55 20.84
N SER A 388 -2.41 11.27 19.59
CA SER A 388 -2.48 12.29 18.53
C SER A 388 -3.91 12.64 18.08
N ARG A 389 -4.91 11.81 18.42
CA ARG A 389 -6.30 11.97 17.92
C ARG A 389 -7.32 12.26 19.01
N SER A 390 -6.97 12.03 20.28
CA SER A 390 -7.87 12.28 21.41
C SER A 390 -7.44 13.56 22.13
N LYS A 391 -8.35 14.52 22.23
CA LYS A 391 -8.12 15.75 23.02
C LYS A 391 -8.47 15.50 24.48
N VAL A 392 -7.61 15.96 25.39
CA VAL A 392 -7.85 15.89 26.85
C VAL A 392 -7.78 17.30 27.40
N LYS A 393 -8.79 17.66 28.20
CA LYS A 393 -8.80 18.93 28.97
C LYS A 393 -9.18 18.63 30.41
N ILE A 394 -8.55 19.31 31.37
CA ILE A 394 -8.84 19.24 32.80
C ILE A 394 -8.87 20.66 33.33
N GLY A 395 -9.95 21.08 33.99
CA GLY A 395 -10.12 22.45 34.47
C GLY A 395 -10.00 23.49 33.36
N GLY A 396 -10.50 23.18 32.14
CA GLY A 396 -10.43 24.04 30.96
C GLY A 396 -9.08 24.08 30.24
N LYS A 397 -7.99 23.57 30.83
CA LYS A 397 -6.64 23.57 30.26
C LYS A 397 -6.34 22.25 29.49
N ASP A 398 -5.52 22.31 28.45
CA ASP A 398 -5.05 21.15 27.75
C ASP A 398 -4.19 20.25 28.66
N ALA A 399 -4.46 18.94 28.64
CA ALA A 399 -3.83 17.95 29.51
C ALA A 399 -3.37 16.73 28.73
N LYS A 400 -2.53 15.89 29.33
CA LYS A 400 -2.11 14.61 28.76
C LYS A 400 -3.06 13.52 29.23
N ARG A 401 -3.21 12.45 28.40
CA ARG A 401 -4.04 11.28 28.78
C ARG A 401 -3.61 10.60 30.09
N GLY A 402 -2.34 10.72 30.46
CA GLY A 402 -1.81 10.19 31.73
C GLY A 402 -2.31 10.93 32.98
N ASP A 403 -2.81 12.14 32.80
CA ASP A 403 -3.32 12.98 33.89
C ASP A 403 -4.76 12.62 34.27
N LEU A 404 -5.46 11.82 33.44
CA LEU A 404 -6.81 11.34 33.74
C LEU A 404 -6.78 10.34 34.89
N LYS A 405 -7.57 10.58 35.96
CA LYS A 405 -7.64 9.74 37.16
C LYS A 405 -9.08 9.28 37.43
N ALA A 406 -9.21 8.17 38.14
CA ALA A 406 -10.51 7.75 38.68
C ALA A 406 -11.07 8.85 39.60
N GLY A 407 -12.38 9.02 39.61
CA GLY A 407 -13.08 10.06 40.35
C GLY A 407 -13.32 11.35 39.58
N MET A 408 -12.63 11.61 38.47
CA MET A 408 -12.87 12.80 37.65
C MET A 408 -14.21 12.76 36.97
N ASN A 409 -14.97 13.86 37.03
CA ASN A 409 -16.22 14.03 36.29
C ASN A 409 -15.91 14.65 34.92
N CYS A 410 -16.28 13.94 33.87
CA CYS A 410 -15.84 14.30 32.52
C CYS A 410 -16.98 14.17 31.50
N VAL A 411 -16.90 14.98 30.44
CA VAL A 411 -17.64 14.77 29.20
C VAL A 411 -16.77 13.96 28.25
N ILE A 412 -17.16 12.73 27.98
CA ILE A 412 -16.47 11.79 27.11
C ILE A 412 -17.15 11.76 25.76
N THR A 413 -16.45 12.15 24.70
CA THR A 413 -16.96 12.17 23.33
C THR A 413 -16.39 10.97 22.58
N HIS A 414 -17.24 10.03 22.16
CA HIS A 414 -16.84 8.79 21.51
C HIS A 414 -17.89 8.28 20.52
N THR A 415 -17.60 7.21 19.79
CA THR A 415 -18.52 6.60 18.81
C THR A 415 -19.04 5.22 19.23
N GLY A 416 -18.89 4.88 20.51
CA GLY A 416 -19.34 3.60 21.07
C GLY A 416 -18.40 3.02 22.09
N ASN A 417 -18.84 2.01 22.82
CA ASN A 417 -18.03 1.30 23.82
C ASN A 417 -16.77 0.69 23.15
N LYS A 418 -15.62 0.79 23.82
CA LYS A 418 -14.29 0.36 23.35
C LYS A 418 -13.77 1.12 22.11
N SER A 419 -14.46 2.14 21.60
CA SER A 419 -13.99 2.99 20.52
C SER A 419 -12.85 3.94 20.96
N THR A 420 -12.23 4.64 20.02
CA THR A 420 -11.28 5.72 20.35
C THR A 420 -12.06 6.99 20.67
N ALA A 421 -11.86 7.56 21.85
CA ALA A 421 -12.47 8.83 22.21
C ALA A 421 -11.93 9.98 21.33
N LYS A 422 -12.82 10.87 20.91
CA LYS A 422 -12.44 12.14 20.27
C LYS A 422 -11.93 13.12 21.30
N SER A 423 -12.61 13.22 22.45
CA SER A 423 -12.19 14.07 23.56
C SER A 423 -12.64 13.51 24.90
N VAL A 424 -11.89 13.83 25.95
CA VAL A 424 -12.27 13.71 27.37
C VAL A 424 -12.02 15.06 28.00
N VAL A 425 -13.08 15.70 28.45
CA VAL A 425 -13.02 17.03 29.07
C VAL A 425 -13.56 16.87 30.49
N CYS A 426 -12.72 17.12 31.47
CA CYS A 426 -13.01 16.98 32.89
C CYS A 426 -13.05 18.36 33.58
N ASP A 427 -13.92 18.48 34.58
CA ASP A 427 -14.01 19.68 35.43
C ASP A 427 -12.73 19.88 36.22
#